data_7d35682309b094f31628d6f20269db96
#
_entry.id   7d35682309b094f31628d6f20269db96
#
_cell.length_a   1.000
_cell.length_b   1.000
_cell.length_c   1.000
_cell.angle_alpha   90.00
_cell.angle_beta   90.00
_cell.angle_gamma   90.00
#
_symmetry.space_group_name_H-M   'P 1'
#
loop_
_entity.id
_entity.type
_entity.pdbx_description
1 polymer ?
#
loop_
_entity_poly.entity_id
_entity_poly.type
_entity_poly.pdbx_seq_one_letter_code
_entity_poly.pdbx_strand_id
1 'polypeptide(L)'
;MTRRALLKFDWAAARRGRLVPLFALGFALASIGVALVGLSAGGAVVVQGFARTSISLLQLTLWTVPLLSLLLGAVSGAECTELEFLTALPFPRTHVVVSRWAAWTLALSAAVAAGFGAAGIVVGIFAGSADVGRYLALIGVALLLVSANLAVGFWIGIVARGRARAVGFAVGAWFVLVIGADLVAIALLSILPAHLATWSLVALLTVNPVDSARALGLGLFQTGAVAGPTGAALQRLLGGPGAALVLAGLVAWTVIPLRLAGRRFAAHDL
;
A
#
# COMPACT_ATOMS: atom_id res chain seq x y z
N MET A 1 -18.40 26.57 4.96
CA MET A 1 -17.06 26.01 4.77
C MET A 1 -16.94 25.41 3.37
N THR A 2 -15.86 25.66 2.63
CA THR A 2 -15.64 25.04 1.30
C THR A 2 -14.99 23.65 1.46
N ARG A 3 -15.19 22.74 0.46
CA ARG A 3 -14.51 21.41 0.42
C ARG A 3 -12.99 21.52 0.69
N ARG A 4 -12.36 22.60 0.18
CA ARG A 4 -10.93 22.87 0.39
C ARG A 4 -10.59 23.19 1.85
N ALA A 5 -11.49 23.80 2.60
CA ALA A 5 -11.26 24.11 4.02
C ALA A 5 -11.28 22.84 4.87
N LEU A 6 -12.20 21.90 4.61
CA LEU A 6 -12.28 20.62 5.31
C LEU A 6 -11.00 19.78 5.05
N LEU A 7 -10.57 19.70 3.79
CA LEU A 7 -9.36 18.98 3.42
C LEU A 7 -8.10 19.58 4.06
N LYS A 8 -8.01 20.92 4.13
CA LYS A 8 -6.89 21.61 4.81
C LYS A 8 -6.90 21.34 6.32
N PHE A 9 -8.06 21.29 6.94
CA PHE A 9 -8.20 21.00 8.37
C PHE A 9 -7.76 19.56 8.67
N ASP A 10 -8.27 18.58 7.92
CA ASP A 10 -7.91 17.15 8.06
C ASP A 10 -6.41 16.91 7.76
N TRP A 11 -5.87 17.60 6.75
CA TRP A 11 -4.43 17.59 6.45
C TRP A 11 -3.59 18.13 7.60
N ALA A 12 -4.01 19.27 8.17
CA ALA A 12 -3.30 19.86 9.31
C ALA A 12 -3.35 18.94 10.54
N ALA A 13 -4.50 18.29 10.78
CA ALA A 13 -4.65 17.29 11.84
C ALA A 13 -3.74 16.07 11.62
N ALA A 14 -3.69 15.52 10.40
CA ALA A 14 -2.85 14.40 10.04
C ALA A 14 -1.35 14.71 10.23
N ARG A 15 -0.91 15.92 9.87
CA ARG A 15 0.48 16.36 10.07
C ARG A 15 0.87 16.64 11.52
N ARG A 16 -0.07 17.15 12.32
CA ARG A 16 0.15 17.44 13.75
C ARG A 16 0.19 16.17 14.60
N GLY A 17 -0.40 15.08 14.12
CA GLY A 17 -0.28 13.77 14.75
C GLY A 17 1.17 13.29 14.78
N ARG A 18 1.65 12.80 15.92
CA ARG A 18 3.04 12.31 16.08
C ARG A 18 3.32 11.04 15.27
N LEU A 19 2.29 10.29 14.89
CA LEU A 19 2.43 8.99 14.21
C LEU A 19 3.00 9.11 12.79
N VAL A 20 2.51 10.06 11.98
CA VAL A 20 2.98 10.21 10.59
C VAL A 20 4.45 10.66 10.51
N PRO A 21 4.89 11.70 11.24
CA PRO A 21 6.30 12.10 11.20
C PRO A 21 7.23 11.04 11.81
N LEU A 22 6.80 10.34 12.87
CA LEU A 22 7.56 9.25 13.45
C LEU A 22 7.72 8.08 12.45
N PHE A 23 6.64 7.72 11.77
CA PHE A 23 6.69 6.73 10.70
C PHE A 23 7.58 7.21 9.54
N ALA A 24 7.45 8.46 9.09
CA ALA A 24 8.27 9.00 8.02
C ALA A 24 9.76 8.89 8.35
N LEU A 25 10.14 9.26 9.58
CA LEU A 25 11.52 9.14 10.05
C LEU A 25 11.97 7.68 10.11
N GLY A 26 11.19 6.80 10.75
CA GLY A 26 11.51 5.38 10.87
C GLY A 26 11.59 4.68 9.52
N PHE A 27 10.64 4.96 8.62
CA PHE A 27 10.64 4.41 7.27
C PHE A 27 11.81 4.94 6.43
N ALA A 28 12.16 6.23 6.56
CA ALA A 28 13.32 6.80 5.87
C ALA A 28 14.63 6.17 6.36
N LEU A 29 14.82 6.04 7.67
CA LEU A 29 15.99 5.38 8.25
C LEU A 29 16.09 3.90 7.82
N ALA A 30 14.98 3.16 7.87
CA ALA A 30 14.93 1.78 7.42
C ALA A 30 15.23 1.67 5.91
N SER A 31 14.69 2.58 5.10
CA SER A 31 14.92 2.61 3.65
C SER A 31 16.37 2.92 3.31
N ILE A 32 17.02 3.86 4.02
CA ILE A 32 18.45 4.12 3.88
C ILE A 32 19.28 2.91 4.30
N GLY A 33 18.93 2.27 5.43
CA GLY A 33 19.60 1.05 5.91
C GLY A 33 19.55 -0.07 4.88
N VAL A 34 18.36 -0.32 4.31
CA VAL A 34 18.16 -1.31 3.23
C VAL A 34 18.99 -0.95 2.00
N ALA A 35 19.03 0.35 1.62
CA ALA A 35 19.82 0.80 0.48
C ALA A 35 21.33 0.57 0.69
N LEU A 36 21.85 0.89 1.86
CA LEU A 36 23.26 0.68 2.20
C LEU A 36 23.63 -0.82 2.22
N VAL A 37 22.81 -1.67 2.84
CA VAL A 37 23.03 -3.11 2.86
C VAL A 37 22.93 -3.71 1.46
N GLY A 38 21.95 -3.28 0.66
CA GLY A 38 21.79 -3.74 -0.73
C GLY A 38 23.00 -3.41 -1.63
N LEU A 39 23.60 -2.24 -1.40
CA LEU A 39 24.82 -1.81 -2.14
C LEU A 39 26.09 -2.53 -1.65
N SER A 40 26.24 -2.74 -0.33
CA SER A 40 27.43 -3.37 0.25
C SER A 40 27.52 -4.87 -0.04
N ALA A 41 26.41 -5.57 -0.18
CA ALA A 41 26.36 -7.00 -0.47
C ALA A 41 26.72 -7.36 -1.93
N GLY A 42 26.88 -6.37 -2.82
CA GLY A 42 27.03 -6.52 -4.26
C GLY A 42 28.45 -6.37 -4.79
N GLY A 43 29.48 -6.85 -4.11
CA GLY A 43 30.88 -6.72 -4.58
C GLY A 43 31.01 -6.76 -6.11
N ALA A 44 31.45 -5.67 -6.71
CA ALA A 44 31.90 -5.47 -8.10
C ALA A 44 30.85 -5.32 -9.23
N VAL A 45 29.51 -5.43 -9.03
CA VAL A 45 28.55 -5.25 -10.15
C VAL A 45 27.44 -4.27 -9.79
N VAL A 46 27.63 -3.00 -10.13
CA VAL A 46 26.76 -1.83 -9.86
C VAL A 46 25.30 -2.04 -10.35
N VAL A 47 25.10 -2.71 -11.50
CA VAL A 47 23.77 -2.91 -12.10
C VAL A 47 22.91 -3.87 -11.29
N GLN A 48 23.47 -4.92 -10.69
CA GLN A 48 22.73 -5.84 -9.83
C GLN A 48 22.36 -5.23 -8.49
N GLY A 49 23.14 -4.25 -8.00
CA GLY A 49 22.87 -3.53 -6.76
C GLY A 49 21.58 -2.71 -6.80
N PHE A 50 21.28 -2.05 -7.93
CA PHE A 50 20.05 -1.25 -8.07
C PHE A 50 18.77 -2.08 -7.99
N ALA A 51 18.67 -3.15 -8.79
CA ALA A 51 17.49 -4.03 -8.82
C ALA A 51 17.29 -4.73 -7.46
N ARG A 52 18.37 -5.25 -6.87
CA ARG A 52 18.33 -5.91 -5.54
C ARG A 52 17.86 -4.94 -4.46
N THR A 53 18.41 -3.74 -4.41
CA THR A 53 17.99 -2.71 -3.44
C THR A 53 16.54 -2.33 -3.61
N SER A 54 16.08 -2.15 -4.85
CA SER A 54 14.68 -1.82 -5.15
C SER A 54 13.71 -2.94 -4.73
N ILE A 55 14.08 -4.20 -4.93
CA ILE A 55 13.29 -5.36 -4.47
C ILE A 55 13.27 -5.42 -2.93
N SER A 56 14.38 -5.15 -2.26
CA SER A 56 14.42 -5.11 -0.79
C SER A 56 13.59 -3.95 -0.22
N LEU A 57 13.59 -2.78 -0.87
CA LEU A 57 12.72 -1.66 -0.53
C LEU A 57 11.26 -1.98 -0.76
N LEU A 58 10.93 -2.68 -1.85
CA LEU A 58 9.59 -3.20 -2.08
C LEU A 58 9.14 -4.10 -0.94
N GLN A 59 9.99 -5.05 -0.53
CA GLN A 59 9.66 -5.98 0.56
C GLN A 59 9.43 -5.23 1.89
N LEU A 60 10.28 -4.29 2.25
CA LEU A 60 10.07 -3.41 3.41
C LEU A 60 8.72 -2.70 3.33
N THR A 61 8.37 -2.17 2.17
CA THR A 61 7.12 -1.47 1.91
C THR A 61 5.90 -2.38 2.07
N LEU A 62 5.95 -3.61 1.53
CA LEU A 62 4.84 -4.57 1.60
C LEU A 62 4.51 -5.01 3.04
N TRP A 63 5.45 -4.92 3.96
CA TRP A 63 5.23 -5.23 5.38
C TRP A 63 4.76 -4.01 6.18
N THR A 64 5.42 -2.87 6.01
CA THR A 64 5.23 -1.70 6.87
C THR A 64 4.06 -0.82 6.43
N VAL A 65 3.91 -0.58 5.14
CA VAL A 65 2.87 0.32 4.60
C VAL A 65 1.45 -0.22 4.82
N PRO A 66 1.13 -1.50 4.54
CA PRO A 66 -0.21 -2.02 4.80
C PRO A 66 -0.58 -1.97 6.28
N LEU A 67 0.35 -2.30 7.18
CA LEU A 67 0.10 -2.26 8.62
C LEU A 67 -0.33 -0.85 9.06
N LEU A 68 0.49 0.14 8.74
CA LEU A 68 0.22 1.50 9.20
C LEU A 68 -1.00 2.12 8.52
N SER A 69 -1.17 1.92 7.22
CA SER A 69 -2.33 2.47 6.49
C SER A 69 -3.64 1.84 6.94
N LEU A 70 -3.69 0.53 7.19
CA LEU A 70 -4.87 -0.12 7.77
C LEU A 70 -5.18 0.41 9.17
N LEU A 71 -4.17 0.53 10.04
CA LEU A 71 -4.35 1.05 11.40
C LEU A 71 -4.85 2.49 11.41
N LEU A 72 -4.18 3.37 10.67
CA LEU A 72 -4.57 4.79 10.61
C LEU A 72 -5.95 4.96 9.96
N GLY A 73 -6.24 4.20 8.90
CA GLY A 73 -7.55 4.16 8.27
C GLY A 73 -8.64 3.72 9.25
N ALA A 74 -8.40 2.64 9.99
CA ALA A 74 -9.36 2.08 10.94
C ALA A 74 -9.63 3.01 12.12
N VAL A 75 -8.59 3.60 12.69
CA VAL A 75 -8.72 4.59 13.77
C VAL A 75 -9.50 5.81 13.27
N SER A 76 -9.12 6.37 12.11
CA SER A 76 -9.79 7.54 11.55
C SER A 76 -11.23 7.27 11.12
N GLY A 77 -11.51 6.05 10.64
CA GLY A 77 -12.88 5.61 10.33
C GLY A 77 -13.75 5.47 11.57
N ALA A 78 -13.22 4.91 12.67
CA ALA A 78 -13.90 4.83 13.95
C ALA A 78 -14.18 6.24 14.53
N GLU A 79 -13.22 7.14 14.47
CA GLU A 79 -13.40 8.53 14.89
C GLU A 79 -14.48 9.27 14.09
N CYS A 80 -14.71 8.96 12.83
CA CYS A 80 -15.82 9.52 12.07
C CYS A 80 -17.18 9.18 12.69
N THR A 81 -17.32 8.00 13.29
CA THR A 81 -18.57 7.58 13.94
C THR A 81 -18.73 8.10 15.37
N GLU A 82 -17.63 8.48 16.02
CA GLU A 82 -17.63 9.00 17.39
C GLU A 82 -17.86 10.53 17.45
N LEU A 83 -17.57 11.24 16.37
CA LEU A 83 -17.67 12.70 16.30
C LEU A 83 -19.04 13.13 15.74
N GLU A 84 -20.06 13.19 16.61
CA GLU A 84 -21.42 13.60 16.27
C GLU A 84 -21.50 14.99 15.61
N PHE A 85 -20.60 15.93 15.95
CA PHE A 85 -20.60 17.27 15.34
C PHE A 85 -20.27 17.25 13.84
N LEU A 86 -19.60 16.20 13.32
CA LEU A 86 -19.35 16.06 11.88
C LEU A 86 -20.65 15.82 11.10
N THR A 87 -21.68 15.30 11.76
CA THR A 87 -22.98 15.06 11.15
C THR A 87 -23.84 16.33 11.11
N ALA A 88 -23.53 17.31 11.96
CA ALA A 88 -24.18 18.62 11.97
C ALA A 88 -23.67 19.57 10.86
N LEU A 89 -22.60 19.21 10.16
CA LEU A 89 -22.08 20.01 9.05
C LEU A 89 -23.02 19.91 7.82
N PRO A 90 -23.24 21.00 7.08
CA PRO A 90 -24.11 21.03 5.91
C PRO A 90 -23.47 20.40 4.68
N PHE A 91 -22.81 19.23 4.85
CA PHE A 91 -22.16 18.48 3.78
C PHE A 91 -22.69 17.05 3.72
N PRO A 92 -22.76 16.45 2.51
CA PRO A 92 -23.04 15.02 2.40
C PRO A 92 -22.03 14.21 3.21
N ARG A 93 -22.49 13.29 4.06
CA ARG A 93 -21.67 12.46 4.95
C ARG A 93 -20.54 11.72 4.19
N THR A 94 -20.79 11.31 2.94
CA THR A 94 -19.79 10.68 2.06
C THR A 94 -18.60 11.61 1.78
N HIS A 95 -18.81 12.92 1.70
CA HIS A 95 -17.71 13.87 1.49
C HIS A 95 -16.77 13.98 2.68
N VAL A 96 -17.28 13.83 3.90
CA VAL A 96 -16.44 13.81 5.12
C VAL A 96 -15.48 12.63 5.08
N VAL A 97 -15.99 11.43 4.77
CA VAL A 97 -15.17 10.22 4.67
C VAL A 97 -14.10 10.36 3.58
N VAL A 98 -14.48 10.83 2.38
CA VAL A 98 -13.55 10.99 1.25
C VAL A 98 -12.50 12.07 1.53
N SER A 99 -12.87 13.20 2.13
CA SER A 99 -11.94 14.27 2.49
C SER A 99 -10.88 13.77 3.49
N ARG A 100 -11.35 13.09 4.52
CA ARG A 100 -10.49 12.57 5.58
C ARG A 100 -9.55 11.46 5.06
N TRP A 101 -10.09 10.53 4.26
CA TRP A 101 -9.28 9.52 3.57
C TRP A 101 -8.21 10.18 2.68
N ALA A 102 -8.57 11.20 1.87
CA ALA A 102 -7.63 11.90 0.99
C ALA A 102 -6.52 12.61 1.78
N ALA A 103 -6.85 13.24 2.91
CA ALA A 103 -5.87 13.91 3.77
C ALA A 103 -4.85 12.91 4.35
N TRP A 104 -5.31 11.77 4.86
CA TRP A 104 -4.44 10.72 5.38
C TRP A 104 -3.62 10.04 4.27
N THR A 105 -4.24 9.83 3.10
CA THR A 105 -3.53 9.28 1.92
C THR A 105 -2.38 10.20 1.51
N LEU A 106 -2.62 11.50 1.42
CA LEU A 106 -1.59 12.48 1.09
C LEU A 106 -0.48 12.51 2.14
N ALA A 107 -0.82 12.50 3.44
CA ALA A 107 0.15 12.54 4.52
C ALA A 107 1.06 11.30 4.52
N LEU A 108 0.46 10.11 4.40
CA LEU A 108 1.19 8.86 4.38
C LEU A 108 2.01 8.69 3.09
N SER A 109 1.43 9.10 1.95
CA SER A 109 2.11 9.10 0.66
C SER A 109 3.35 10.00 0.68
N ALA A 110 3.26 11.19 1.31
CA ALA A 110 4.41 12.06 1.49
C ALA A 110 5.50 11.43 2.37
N ALA A 111 5.11 10.72 3.44
CA ALA A 111 6.04 10.00 4.31
C ALA A 111 6.76 8.86 3.57
N VAL A 112 6.01 8.05 2.81
CA VAL A 112 6.57 6.96 2.00
C VAL A 112 7.47 7.52 0.89
N ALA A 113 7.02 8.55 0.18
CA ALA A 113 7.82 9.21 -0.87
C ALA A 113 9.12 9.82 -0.32
N ALA A 114 9.10 10.38 0.89
CA ALA A 114 10.30 10.88 1.55
C ALA A 114 11.29 9.76 1.88
N GLY A 115 10.81 8.60 2.37
CA GLY A 115 11.64 7.44 2.64
C GLY A 115 12.28 6.85 1.37
N PHE A 116 11.48 6.67 0.31
CA PHE A 116 12.01 6.26 -0.99
C PHE A 116 12.96 7.31 -1.59
N GLY A 117 12.65 8.61 -1.44
CA GLY A 117 13.51 9.70 -1.89
C GLY A 117 14.88 9.65 -1.22
N ALA A 118 14.91 9.45 0.11
CA ALA A 118 16.14 9.32 0.87
C ALA A 118 16.97 8.10 0.41
N ALA A 119 16.35 6.93 0.26
CA ALA A 119 16.99 5.73 -0.28
C ALA A 119 17.43 5.93 -1.74
N GLY A 120 16.60 6.58 -2.56
CA GLY A 120 16.87 6.87 -3.97
C GLY A 120 18.09 7.76 -4.18
N ILE A 121 18.33 8.74 -3.29
CA ILE A 121 19.54 9.56 -3.29
C ILE A 121 20.78 8.68 -3.06
N VAL A 122 20.73 7.82 -2.05
CA VAL A 122 21.83 6.87 -1.74
C VAL A 122 22.10 5.97 -2.94
N VAL A 123 21.04 5.34 -3.48
CA VAL A 123 21.18 4.45 -4.66
C VAL A 123 21.69 5.20 -5.88
N GLY A 124 21.20 6.42 -6.14
CA GLY A 124 21.61 7.24 -7.27
C GLY A 124 23.09 7.64 -7.25
N ILE A 125 23.64 7.91 -6.05
CA ILE A 125 25.06 8.25 -5.88
C ILE A 125 25.95 7.03 -6.19
N PHE A 126 25.56 5.84 -5.74
CA PHE A 126 26.43 4.65 -5.82
C PHE A 126 26.15 3.73 -7.04
N ALA A 127 24.91 3.67 -7.51
CA ALA A 127 24.49 2.76 -8.58
C ALA A 127 24.16 3.45 -9.92
N GLY A 128 24.17 4.79 -9.95
CA GLY A 128 23.86 5.56 -11.16
C GLY A 128 22.36 5.72 -11.42
N SER A 129 22.01 6.34 -12.57
CA SER A 129 20.64 6.78 -12.87
C SER A 129 19.89 5.95 -13.92
N ALA A 130 20.46 4.82 -14.36
CA ALA A 130 19.93 4.06 -15.52
C ALA A 130 18.47 3.57 -15.35
N ASP A 131 18.04 3.27 -14.11
CA ASP A 131 16.73 2.69 -13.81
C ASP A 131 15.78 3.61 -13.00
N VAL A 132 16.03 4.93 -13.01
CA VAL A 132 15.22 5.92 -12.27
C VAL A 132 13.74 5.84 -12.64
N GLY A 133 13.41 5.60 -13.91
CA GLY A 133 12.00 5.45 -14.35
C GLY A 133 11.30 4.28 -13.67
N ARG A 134 11.95 3.13 -13.55
CA ARG A 134 11.42 1.95 -12.85
C ARG A 134 11.29 2.20 -11.34
N TYR A 135 12.24 2.93 -10.76
CA TYR A 135 12.19 3.32 -9.35
C TYR A 135 11.01 4.26 -9.06
N LEU A 136 10.77 5.25 -9.91
CA LEU A 136 9.60 6.13 -9.80
C LEU A 136 8.28 5.36 -9.96
N ALA A 137 8.22 4.39 -10.87
CA ALA A 137 7.07 3.50 -11.01
C ALA A 137 6.84 2.66 -9.74
N LEU A 138 7.91 2.18 -9.08
CA LEU A 138 7.82 1.48 -7.80
C LEU A 138 7.23 2.37 -6.71
N ILE A 139 7.66 3.64 -6.63
CA ILE A 139 7.06 4.62 -5.73
C ILE A 139 5.57 4.75 -6.04
N GLY A 140 5.18 4.88 -7.30
CA GLY A 140 3.77 4.93 -7.72
C GLY A 140 2.95 3.74 -7.23
N VAL A 141 3.48 2.52 -7.35
CA VAL A 141 2.85 1.29 -6.82
C VAL A 141 2.70 1.36 -5.28
N ALA A 142 3.74 1.83 -4.57
CA ALA A 142 3.69 2.00 -3.12
C ALA A 142 2.62 3.01 -2.68
N LEU A 143 2.47 4.13 -3.41
CA LEU A 143 1.44 5.13 -3.13
C LEU A 143 0.01 4.60 -3.38
N LEU A 144 -0.18 3.80 -4.42
CA LEU A 144 -1.45 3.11 -4.66
C LEU A 144 -1.75 2.11 -3.54
N LEU A 145 -0.75 1.38 -3.07
CA LEU A 145 -0.89 0.45 -1.93
C LEU A 145 -1.32 1.20 -0.65
N VAL A 146 -0.72 2.37 -0.36
CA VAL A 146 -1.14 3.27 0.73
C VAL A 146 -2.63 3.58 0.61
N SER A 147 -3.07 4.04 -0.57
CA SER A 147 -4.45 4.47 -0.80
C SER A 147 -5.46 3.34 -0.63
N ALA A 148 -5.13 2.14 -1.14
CA ALA A 148 -5.97 0.96 -1.05
C ALA A 148 -6.14 0.48 0.40
N ASN A 149 -5.03 0.30 1.12
CA ASN A 149 -5.08 -0.16 2.52
C ASN A 149 -5.72 0.87 3.45
N LEU A 150 -5.51 2.17 3.23
CA LEU A 150 -6.23 3.22 3.94
C LEU A 150 -7.75 3.14 3.71
N ALA A 151 -8.20 2.92 2.47
CA ALA A 151 -9.62 2.79 2.15
C ALA A 151 -10.25 1.57 2.86
N VAL A 152 -9.55 0.42 2.88
CA VAL A 152 -9.97 -0.78 3.62
C VAL A 152 -10.02 -0.48 5.12
N GLY A 153 -9.00 0.18 5.67
CA GLY A 153 -8.95 0.59 7.08
C GLY A 153 -10.14 1.49 7.44
N PHE A 154 -10.45 2.51 6.64
CA PHE A 154 -11.61 3.37 6.85
C PHE A 154 -12.92 2.59 6.91
N TRP A 155 -13.11 1.64 5.98
CA TRP A 155 -14.29 0.78 5.98
C TRP A 155 -14.36 -0.07 7.25
N ILE A 156 -13.25 -0.69 7.66
CA ILE A 156 -13.15 -1.46 8.92
C ILE A 156 -13.52 -0.58 10.12
N GLY A 157 -12.98 0.64 10.20
CA GLY A 157 -13.22 1.57 11.31
C GLY A 157 -14.69 1.95 11.47
N ILE A 158 -15.36 2.26 10.36
CA ILE A 158 -16.78 2.62 10.36
C ILE A 158 -17.65 1.43 10.74
N VAL A 159 -17.28 0.19 10.33
CA VAL A 159 -18.06 -1.02 10.65
C VAL A 159 -17.83 -1.47 12.09
N ALA A 160 -16.63 -1.33 12.62
CA ALA A 160 -16.22 -1.85 13.93
C ALA A 160 -16.90 -1.16 15.12
N ARG A 161 -17.45 0.06 14.93
CA ARG A 161 -18.14 0.84 15.98
C ARG A 161 -17.34 0.92 17.29
N GLY A 162 -16.11 1.43 17.22
CA GLY A 162 -15.26 1.62 18.38
C GLY A 162 -13.78 1.41 18.07
N ARG A 163 -12.95 2.28 18.61
CA ARG A 163 -11.52 2.39 18.30
C ARG A 163 -10.73 1.09 18.59
N ALA A 164 -10.97 0.47 19.74
CA ALA A 164 -10.26 -0.76 20.12
C ALA A 164 -10.57 -1.92 19.17
N ARG A 165 -11.86 -2.11 18.81
CA ARG A 165 -12.27 -3.14 17.84
C ARG A 165 -11.74 -2.85 16.44
N ALA A 166 -11.74 -1.58 16.03
CA ALA A 166 -11.20 -1.17 14.74
C ALA A 166 -9.72 -1.51 14.60
N VAL A 167 -8.93 -1.26 15.65
CA VAL A 167 -7.49 -1.62 15.70
C VAL A 167 -7.32 -3.14 15.63
N GLY A 168 -8.09 -3.91 16.39
CA GLY A 168 -8.03 -5.38 16.35
C GLY A 168 -8.34 -5.96 14.96
N PHE A 169 -9.40 -5.46 14.31
CA PHE A 169 -9.74 -5.89 12.94
C PHE A 169 -8.73 -5.43 11.90
N ALA A 170 -8.11 -4.24 12.07
CA ALA A 170 -7.07 -3.76 11.15
C ALA A 170 -5.80 -4.63 11.24
N VAL A 171 -5.37 -5.01 12.44
CA VAL A 171 -4.24 -5.94 12.63
C VAL A 171 -4.57 -7.32 12.07
N GLY A 172 -5.79 -7.83 12.31
CA GLY A 172 -6.26 -9.08 11.73
C GLY A 172 -6.28 -9.04 10.19
N ALA A 173 -6.79 -7.96 9.61
CA ALA A 173 -6.78 -7.77 8.16
C ALA A 173 -5.35 -7.71 7.60
N TRP A 174 -4.44 -6.99 8.26
CA TRP A 174 -3.03 -6.97 7.89
C TRP A 174 -2.43 -8.39 7.89
N PHE A 175 -2.67 -9.15 8.95
CA PHE A 175 -2.17 -10.52 9.05
C PHE A 175 -2.69 -11.40 7.91
N VAL A 176 -3.99 -11.31 7.58
CA VAL A 176 -4.60 -12.06 6.49
C VAL A 176 -4.06 -11.64 5.13
N LEU A 177 -3.92 -10.33 4.88
CA LEU A 177 -3.48 -9.81 3.58
C LEU A 177 -1.99 -10.01 3.32
N VAL A 178 -1.15 -9.97 4.37
CA VAL A 178 0.31 -10.04 4.20
C VAL A 178 0.84 -11.45 4.41
N ILE A 179 0.38 -12.15 5.44
CA ILE A 179 0.88 -13.47 5.81
C ILE A 179 -0.06 -14.57 5.34
N GLY A 180 -1.37 -14.39 5.57
CA GLY A 180 -2.38 -15.39 5.21
C GLY A 180 -2.42 -15.68 3.72
N ALA A 181 -2.27 -14.66 2.89
CA ALA A 181 -2.24 -14.82 1.44
C ALA A 181 -1.04 -15.65 0.97
N ASP A 182 0.15 -15.43 1.55
CA ASP A 182 1.35 -16.22 1.24
C ASP A 182 1.15 -17.70 1.63
N LEU A 183 0.53 -17.98 2.79
CA LEU A 183 0.22 -19.34 3.22
C LEU A 183 -0.81 -20.01 2.29
N VAL A 184 -1.84 -19.28 1.88
CA VAL A 184 -2.83 -19.77 0.90
C VAL A 184 -2.16 -20.04 -0.45
N ALA A 185 -1.27 -19.17 -0.92
CA ALA A 185 -0.53 -19.37 -2.16
C ALA A 185 0.31 -20.67 -2.11
N ILE A 186 1.06 -20.88 -1.03
CA ILE A 186 1.87 -22.10 -0.84
C ILE A 186 0.97 -23.34 -0.81
N ALA A 187 -0.14 -23.31 -0.08
CA ALA A 187 -1.08 -24.42 -0.01
C ALA A 187 -1.71 -24.74 -1.37
N LEU A 188 -2.13 -23.73 -2.14
CA LEU A 188 -2.68 -23.93 -3.48
C LEU A 188 -1.65 -24.53 -4.45
N LEU A 189 -0.40 -24.06 -4.41
CA LEU A 189 0.68 -24.58 -5.24
C LEU A 189 1.07 -26.02 -4.91
N SER A 190 0.89 -26.45 -3.66
CA SER A 190 1.24 -27.82 -3.23
C SER A 190 0.13 -28.85 -3.52
N ILE A 191 -1.14 -28.40 -3.64
CA ILE A 191 -2.28 -29.30 -3.79
C ILE A 191 -2.79 -29.35 -5.24
N LEU A 192 -2.72 -28.20 -5.97
CA LEU A 192 -3.33 -28.09 -7.29
C LEU A 192 -2.39 -28.55 -8.42
N PRO A 193 -2.94 -29.19 -9.49
CA PRO A 193 -2.20 -29.43 -10.73
C PRO A 193 -1.68 -28.11 -11.34
N ALA A 194 -0.57 -28.16 -12.04
CA ALA A 194 0.17 -26.99 -12.54
C ALA A 194 -0.71 -25.97 -13.32
N HIS A 195 -1.68 -26.46 -14.13
CA HIS A 195 -2.56 -25.57 -14.91
C HIS A 195 -3.56 -24.81 -14.01
N LEU A 196 -4.09 -25.43 -12.96
CA LEU A 196 -4.97 -24.76 -11.99
C LEU A 196 -4.19 -23.87 -11.04
N ALA A 197 -2.98 -24.26 -10.65
CA ALA A 197 -2.08 -23.47 -9.81
C ALA A 197 -1.77 -22.12 -10.44
N THR A 198 -1.55 -22.05 -11.76
CA THR A 198 -1.33 -20.76 -12.46
C THR A 198 -2.54 -19.85 -12.37
N TRP A 199 -3.74 -20.35 -12.61
CA TRP A 199 -4.96 -19.54 -12.53
C TRP A 199 -5.29 -19.11 -11.09
N SER A 200 -5.03 -19.97 -10.11
CA SER A 200 -5.22 -19.62 -8.69
C SER A 200 -4.28 -18.51 -8.24
N LEU A 201 -3.02 -18.51 -8.71
CA LEU A 201 -2.09 -17.41 -8.46
C LEU A 201 -2.57 -16.10 -9.09
N VAL A 202 -3.06 -16.14 -10.35
CA VAL A 202 -3.62 -14.93 -10.99
C VAL A 202 -4.79 -14.37 -10.18
N ALA A 203 -5.70 -15.25 -9.75
CA ALA A 203 -6.83 -14.85 -8.92
C ALA A 203 -6.35 -14.23 -7.59
N LEU A 204 -5.38 -14.84 -6.92
CA LEU A 204 -4.83 -14.33 -5.66
C LEU A 204 -4.17 -12.95 -5.85
N LEU A 205 -3.38 -12.77 -6.92
CA LEU A 205 -2.75 -11.51 -7.27
C LEU A 205 -3.76 -10.37 -7.53
N THR A 206 -4.97 -10.68 -7.99
CA THR A 206 -6.01 -9.67 -8.24
C THR A 206 -6.90 -9.42 -7.03
N VAL A 207 -7.10 -10.44 -6.20
CA VAL A 207 -7.95 -10.38 -5.00
C VAL A 207 -7.24 -9.73 -3.81
N ASN A 208 -5.90 -9.77 -3.74
CA ASN A 208 -5.14 -9.18 -2.64
C ASN A 208 -4.37 -7.93 -3.09
N PRO A 209 -4.63 -6.74 -2.49
CA PRO A 209 -3.94 -5.51 -2.86
C PRO A 209 -2.43 -5.56 -2.59
N VAL A 210 -1.99 -6.31 -1.57
CA VAL A 210 -0.56 -6.46 -1.23
C VAL A 210 0.15 -7.30 -2.29
N ASP A 211 -0.45 -8.41 -2.72
CA ASP A 211 0.11 -9.26 -3.77
C ASP A 211 0.05 -8.60 -5.14
N SER A 212 -1.00 -7.81 -5.42
CA SER A 212 -1.06 -6.96 -6.61
C SER A 212 0.12 -5.99 -6.67
N ALA A 213 0.43 -5.30 -5.57
CA ALA A 213 1.56 -4.38 -5.48
C ALA A 213 2.90 -5.12 -5.57
N ARG A 214 3.00 -6.31 -4.95
CA ARG A 214 4.17 -7.19 -5.04
C ARG A 214 4.44 -7.59 -6.49
N ALA A 215 3.42 -8.06 -7.20
CA ALA A 215 3.53 -8.49 -8.59
C ALA A 215 3.96 -7.34 -9.50
N LEU A 216 3.31 -6.18 -9.40
CA LEU A 216 3.67 -5.00 -10.16
C LEU A 216 5.10 -4.56 -9.86
N GLY A 217 5.49 -4.47 -8.58
CA GLY A 217 6.83 -4.06 -8.18
C GLY A 217 7.92 -5.03 -8.65
N LEU A 218 7.73 -6.33 -8.49
CA LEU A 218 8.66 -7.34 -9.00
C LEU A 218 8.75 -7.30 -10.54
N GLY A 219 7.62 -7.11 -11.23
CA GLY A 219 7.59 -7.02 -12.69
C GLY A 219 8.44 -5.88 -13.26
N LEU A 220 8.63 -4.78 -12.50
CA LEU A 220 9.48 -3.65 -12.91
C LEU A 220 10.97 -4.01 -12.97
N PHE A 221 11.45 -4.93 -12.12
CA PHE A 221 12.88 -5.21 -11.94
C PHE A 221 13.32 -6.61 -12.42
N GLN A 222 12.38 -7.45 -12.85
CA GLN A 222 12.73 -8.78 -13.39
C GLN A 222 13.26 -8.67 -14.81
N THR A 223 14.56 -8.56 -14.92
CA THR A 223 15.27 -8.91 -16.17
C THR A 223 15.48 -10.42 -16.18
N GLY A 224 15.01 -11.10 -17.21
CA GLY A 224 14.80 -12.55 -17.37
C GLY A 224 15.81 -13.58 -16.81
N ALA A 225 16.93 -13.14 -16.25
CA ALA A 225 18.00 -14.03 -15.75
C ALA A 225 17.82 -14.49 -14.27
N VAL A 226 17.01 -13.78 -13.46
CA VAL A 226 16.91 -14.00 -12.00
C VAL A 226 15.61 -14.71 -11.58
N ALA A 227 14.69 -14.87 -12.51
CA ALA A 227 13.29 -15.09 -12.17
C ALA A 227 12.82 -16.56 -12.11
N GLY A 228 13.60 -17.53 -12.57
CA GLY A 228 13.16 -18.93 -12.60
C GLY A 228 11.80 -19.14 -13.32
N PRO A 229 11.19 -20.33 -13.22
CA PRO A 229 9.90 -20.63 -13.86
C PRO A 229 8.75 -19.73 -13.40
N THR A 230 8.73 -19.33 -12.12
CA THR A 230 7.71 -18.46 -11.52
C THR A 230 7.81 -17.03 -12.05
N GLY A 231 9.03 -16.54 -12.25
CA GLY A 231 9.24 -15.22 -12.83
C GLY A 231 8.86 -15.14 -14.30
N ALA A 232 9.11 -16.20 -15.07
CA ALA A 232 8.67 -16.30 -16.46
C ALA A 232 7.13 -16.31 -16.56
N ALA A 233 6.44 -17.00 -15.65
CA ALA A 233 4.99 -16.99 -15.55
C ALA A 233 4.46 -15.58 -15.21
N LEU A 234 5.08 -14.91 -14.23
CA LEU A 234 4.73 -13.55 -13.85
C LEU A 234 4.97 -12.55 -14.98
N GLN A 235 6.06 -12.66 -15.72
CA GLN A 235 6.31 -11.82 -16.92
C GLN A 235 5.26 -12.04 -18.02
N ARG A 236 4.84 -13.27 -18.26
CA ARG A 236 3.75 -13.56 -19.22
C ARG A 236 2.43 -12.98 -18.76
N LEU A 237 2.14 -13.04 -17.46
CA LEU A 237 0.93 -12.46 -16.85
C LEU A 237 0.94 -10.95 -16.87
N LEU A 238 2.08 -10.30 -16.55
CA LEU A 238 2.22 -8.85 -16.54
C LEU A 238 2.54 -8.28 -17.93
N GLY A 239 2.82 -9.12 -18.92
CA GLY A 239 2.99 -8.73 -20.32
C GLY A 239 1.67 -8.20 -20.89
N GLY A 240 1.65 -6.93 -21.32
CA GLY A 240 0.49 -6.33 -21.96
C GLY A 240 -0.72 -6.11 -21.06
N PRO A 241 -1.89 -6.77 -21.32
CA PRO A 241 -3.14 -6.46 -20.58
C PRO A 241 -3.14 -6.90 -19.12
N GLY A 242 -2.28 -7.83 -18.72
CA GLY A 242 -2.24 -8.35 -17.35
C GLY A 242 -1.79 -7.32 -16.33
N ALA A 243 -0.79 -6.50 -16.63
CA ALA A 243 -0.37 -5.42 -15.74
C ALA A 243 -1.48 -4.39 -15.52
N ALA A 244 -2.23 -4.07 -16.59
CA ALA A 244 -3.37 -3.15 -16.50
C ALA A 244 -4.49 -3.75 -15.65
N LEU A 245 -4.74 -5.05 -15.72
CA LEU A 245 -5.74 -5.75 -14.91
C LEU A 245 -5.37 -5.73 -13.42
N VAL A 246 -4.11 -6.01 -13.08
CA VAL A 246 -3.61 -5.96 -11.68
C VAL A 246 -3.67 -4.53 -11.15
N LEU A 247 -3.30 -3.54 -11.96
CA LEU A 247 -3.41 -2.13 -11.61
C LEU A 247 -4.87 -1.71 -11.38
N ALA A 248 -5.78 -2.13 -12.25
CA ALA A 248 -7.21 -1.89 -12.10
C ALA A 248 -7.77 -2.54 -10.81
N GLY A 249 -7.30 -3.74 -10.47
CA GLY A 249 -7.60 -4.41 -9.20
C GLY A 249 -7.17 -3.57 -7.99
N LEU A 250 -5.96 -3.03 -8.01
CA LEU A 250 -5.43 -2.18 -6.93
C LEU A 250 -6.23 -0.86 -6.80
N VAL A 251 -6.65 -0.27 -7.92
CA VAL A 251 -7.56 0.89 -7.91
C VAL A 251 -8.95 0.51 -7.38
N ALA A 252 -9.47 -0.67 -7.75
CA ALA A 252 -10.75 -1.16 -7.24
C ALA A 252 -10.71 -1.34 -5.71
N TRP A 253 -9.61 -1.83 -5.14
CA TRP A 253 -9.37 -1.92 -3.71
C TRP A 253 -9.33 -0.56 -2.99
N THR A 254 -9.09 0.53 -3.72
CA THR A 254 -9.27 1.88 -3.19
C THR A 254 -10.73 2.33 -3.27
N VAL A 255 -11.36 2.16 -4.43
CA VAL A 255 -12.67 2.75 -4.73
C VAL A 255 -13.80 1.99 -4.03
N ILE A 256 -13.76 0.65 -4.04
CA ILE A 256 -14.86 -0.18 -3.48
C ILE A 256 -14.99 -0.01 -1.96
N PRO A 257 -13.93 -0.20 -1.14
CA PRO A 257 -14.05 -0.02 0.30
C PRO A 257 -14.43 1.42 0.69
N LEU A 258 -13.89 2.42 -0.04
CA LEU A 258 -14.21 3.82 0.23
C LEU A 258 -15.68 4.14 -0.06
N ARG A 259 -16.27 3.60 -1.14
CA ARG A 259 -17.70 3.73 -1.43
C ARG A 259 -18.57 3.01 -0.40
N LEU A 260 -18.15 1.81 0.03
CA LEU A 260 -18.85 1.06 1.08
C LEU A 260 -18.80 1.81 2.42
N ALA A 261 -17.64 2.37 2.78
CA ALA A 261 -17.45 3.22 3.95
C ALA A 261 -18.40 4.43 3.92
N GLY A 262 -18.44 5.16 2.80
CA GLY A 262 -19.31 6.32 2.62
C GLY A 262 -20.80 5.97 2.71
N ARG A 263 -21.23 4.86 2.08
CA ARG A 263 -22.62 4.38 2.14
C ARG A 263 -22.99 3.95 3.55
N ARG A 264 -22.12 3.23 4.24
CA ARG A 264 -22.38 2.76 5.61
C ARG A 264 -22.47 3.94 6.58
N PHE A 265 -21.58 4.93 6.44
CA PHE A 265 -21.62 6.14 7.25
C PHE A 265 -22.86 6.99 6.97
N ALA A 266 -23.31 7.06 5.72
CA ALA A 266 -24.55 7.78 5.37
C ALA A 266 -25.82 7.11 5.91
N ALA A 267 -25.83 5.77 6.00
CA ALA A 267 -26.95 4.96 6.49
C ALA A 267 -27.02 4.86 8.03
N HIS A 268 -26.07 5.45 8.77
CA HIS A 268 -26.15 5.53 10.23
C HIS A 268 -27.14 6.63 10.61
N ASP A 269 -28.34 6.22 11.02
CA ASP A 269 -29.26 7.07 11.76
C ASP A 269 -28.71 7.23 13.19
N LEU A 270 -28.66 8.46 13.66
CA LEU A 270 -28.33 8.85 15.04
C LEU A 270 -29.47 8.48 15.97
#